data_06c584a6f2471efd550d6c6e9630ddea
#
_entry.id   06c584a6f2471efd550d6c6e9630ddea
#
_cell.length_a   1.000
_cell.length_b   1.000
_cell.length_c   1.000
_cell.angle_alpha   90.00
_cell.angle_beta   90.00
_cell.angle_gamma   90.00
#
_symmetry.space_group_name_H-M   'P 1'
#
loop_
_entity.id
_entity.type
_entity.pdbx_description
1 polymer ?
#
loop_
_entity_poly.entity_id
_entity_poly.type
_entity_poly.pdbx_seq_one_letter_code
_entity_poly.pdbx_strand_id
1 'polypeptide(L)'
;MKNSINQDPMFQQLVTVIKNSQVTRRTALAGLGASAAALSLAACAPAGGAKTLTAATDLSDSEKLLIWHNWSLYMDEDDNGKYPTLEKFEAQSGIKVEYKVEIDDNDTYFAKVQKQLAQGQDIGADVACPTEWMAAKWIQAGYVQKYDAANIPNKKNLAPAYLGAAHDPNREYSMPYQGILAGITYNKTEFKKATGKDSPTSLEDLWNPSLKGRVGVLSEMRDTIGLILMAQGIDITSASSLTEDAFMNAIDFFAGKVADGQVARIKGNSYAEDLENGDTIAAIAWSGDTVQLNLSAGKEKYGFFIPESGTTISADSFVVPMGATHKANVEQLINYYYDPAVAAELAAWVNYVTPVVGAQEEAMKIDPALAENQLIFPSAEFMKNAHGFRALTGEESVKFAQAFQDVLLGA
;
A
#
# COMPACT_ATOMS: atom_id res chain seq x y z
N MET A 1 10.02 -29.64 -10.58
CA MET A 1 9.74 -29.03 -9.28
C MET A 1 8.48 -28.17 -9.42
N LYS A 2 7.31 -28.78 -9.30
CA LYS A 2 5.99 -28.10 -9.23
C LYS A 2 5.62 -28.08 -7.76
N ASN A 3 5.12 -26.97 -7.23
CA ASN A 3 4.52 -26.76 -5.91
C ASN A 3 5.42 -26.08 -4.85
N SER A 4 5.69 -24.77 -5.00
CA SER A 4 6.08 -23.97 -3.84
C SER A 4 5.16 -22.76 -3.59
N ILE A 5 4.48 -22.25 -4.60
CA ILE A 5 3.52 -21.15 -4.47
C ILE A 5 2.21 -21.59 -3.76
N ASN A 6 1.86 -22.87 -3.86
CA ASN A 6 0.66 -23.45 -3.23
C ASN A 6 0.82 -23.79 -1.73
N GLN A 7 1.90 -23.44 -1.07
CA GLN A 7 2.15 -23.82 0.33
C GLN A 7 2.13 -22.63 1.31
N ASP A 8 1.97 -21.40 0.81
CA ASP A 8 1.79 -20.24 1.67
C ASP A 8 0.42 -20.34 2.38
N PRO A 9 0.38 -20.40 3.72
CA PRO A 9 -0.88 -20.53 4.47
C PRO A 9 -1.85 -19.39 4.21
N MET A 10 -1.36 -18.18 3.92
CA MET A 10 -2.18 -17.00 3.65
C MET A 10 -2.77 -17.06 2.25
N PHE A 11 -2.00 -17.54 1.26
CA PHE A 11 -2.50 -17.79 -0.10
C PHE A 11 -3.58 -18.88 -0.12
N GLN A 12 -3.42 -19.95 0.66
CA GLN A 12 -4.42 -21.01 0.83
C GLN A 12 -5.71 -20.50 1.48
N GLN A 13 -5.64 -19.56 2.40
CA GLN A 13 -6.83 -18.92 2.98
C GLN A 13 -7.56 -18.06 1.95
N LEU A 14 -6.84 -17.27 1.15
CA LEU A 14 -7.41 -16.44 0.09
C LEU A 14 -8.11 -17.30 -0.97
N VAL A 15 -7.47 -18.38 -1.44
CA VAL A 15 -8.05 -19.35 -2.38
C VAL A 15 -9.30 -20.01 -1.80
N THR A 16 -9.33 -20.30 -0.50
CA THR A 16 -10.48 -20.91 0.18
C THR A 16 -11.66 -19.95 0.27
N VAL A 17 -11.41 -18.67 0.56
CA VAL A 17 -12.44 -17.62 0.61
C VAL A 17 -13.07 -17.41 -0.78
N ILE A 18 -12.23 -17.35 -1.83
CA ILE A 18 -12.68 -17.15 -3.22
C ILE A 18 -13.43 -18.39 -3.73
N LYS A 19 -12.96 -19.60 -3.46
CA LYS A 19 -13.67 -20.84 -3.84
C LYS A 19 -15.03 -20.97 -3.16
N ASN A 20 -15.14 -20.55 -1.91
CA ASN A 20 -16.41 -20.58 -1.18
C ASN A 20 -17.41 -19.54 -1.69
N SER A 21 -16.97 -18.43 -2.28
CA SER A 21 -17.84 -17.45 -2.93
C SER A 21 -18.39 -17.92 -4.30
N GLN A 22 -17.72 -18.85 -4.98
CA GLN A 22 -18.18 -19.42 -6.26
C GLN A 22 -19.16 -20.58 -6.12
N VAL A 23 -19.22 -21.25 -4.97
CA VAL A 23 -20.11 -22.41 -4.75
C VAL A 23 -21.59 -22.01 -4.74
N THR A 24 -21.93 -20.74 -4.49
CA THR A 24 -23.32 -20.24 -4.42
C THR A 24 -24.02 -20.12 -5.79
N ARG A 25 -23.32 -20.21 -6.92
CA ARG A 25 -23.93 -20.09 -8.27
C ARG A 25 -24.37 -21.43 -8.90
N ARG A 26 -23.88 -22.55 -8.43
CA ARG A 26 -24.21 -23.88 -9.00
C ARG A 26 -25.35 -24.62 -8.30
N THR A 27 -25.78 -24.22 -7.13
CA THR A 27 -26.86 -24.87 -6.36
C THR A 27 -28.24 -24.27 -6.62
N ALA A 28 -28.37 -23.22 -7.43
CA ALA A 28 -29.64 -22.55 -7.74
C ALA A 28 -30.40 -23.14 -8.96
N LEU A 29 -29.89 -24.17 -9.63
CA LEU A 29 -30.47 -24.70 -10.87
C LEU A 29 -31.01 -26.15 -10.77
N ALA A 30 -31.12 -26.73 -9.59
CA ALA A 30 -31.70 -28.04 -9.41
C ALA A 30 -32.90 -27.98 -8.44
N GLY A 31 -34.03 -27.51 -8.91
CA GLY A 31 -35.29 -27.60 -8.17
C GLY A 31 -36.25 -26.46 -8.45
N LEU A 32 -36.97 -26.49 -9.58
CA LEU A 32 -38.25 -25.81 -9.77
C LEU A 32 -38.98 -26.38 -10.98
N GLY A 33 -39.79 -27.38 -10.71
CA GLY A 33 -40.96 -27.68 -11.51
C GLY A 33 -42.12 -26.84 -11.00
N ALA A 34 -42.79 -26.16 -11.92
CA ALA A 34 -44.17 -25.66 -11.90
C ALA A 34 -44.62 -24.71 -10.79
N SER A 35 -44.71 -23.44 -11.14
CA SER A 35 -46.01 -22.68 -11.09
C SER A 35 -45.77 -21.29 -11.70
N ALA A 36 -46.55 -21.01 -12.77
CA ALA A 36 -46.62 -19.71 -13.42
C ALA A 36 -47.29 -18.69 -12.51
N ALA A 37 -46.57 -17.59 -12.19
CA ALA A 37 -47.17 -16.34 -11.80
C ALA A 37 -46.27 -15.20 -12.32
N ALA A 38 -46.86 -14.39 -13.18
CA ALA A 38 -46.24 -13.20 -13.74
C ALA A 38 -45.80 -12.26 -12.60
N LEU A 39 -44.49 -12.04 -12.45
CA LEU A 39 -43.94 -10.93 -11.70
C LEU A 39 -43.08 -10.11 -12.64
N SER A 40 -43.55 -8.89 -12.87
CA SER A 40 -42.89 -7.80 -13.55
C SER A 40 -41.40 -7.73 -13.21
N LEU A 41 -40.56 -7.71 -14.27
CA LEU A 41 -39.18 -7.26 -14.22
C LEU A 41 -39.16 -5.78 -13.77
N ALA A 42 -39.27 -5.55 -12.47
CA ALA A 42 -38.81 -4.32 -11.89
C ALA A 42 -37.29 -4.39 -11.86
N ALA A 43 -36.65 -3.56 -12.66
CA ALA A 43 -35.23 -3.30 -12.62
C ALA A 43 -34.78 -3.18 -11.16
N CYS A 44 -33.90 -4.08 -10.74
CA CYS A 44 -33.14 -3.88 -9.50
C CYS A 44 -32.12 -2.76 -9.74
N ALA A 45 -32.61 -1.51 -9.70
CA ALA A 45 -31.81 -0.45 -9.14
C ALA A 45 -31.61 -0.80 -7.65
N PRO A 46 -30.43 -0.64 -7.07
CA PRO A 46 -30.26 -0.80 -5.63
C PRO A 46 -31.00 0.35 -4.94
N ALA A 47 -32.29 0.15 -4.69
CA ALA A 47 -33.09 0.99 -3.79
C ALA A 47 -32.85 0.52 -2.35
N GLY A 48 -31.61 0.62 -1.93
CA GLY A 48 -31.19 0.64 -0.55
C GLY A 48 -30.29 1.85 -0.44
N GLY A 49 -30.83 2.99 0.03
CA GLY A 49 -29.98 4.11 0.39
C GLY A 49 -28.84 3.57 1.24
N ALA A 50 -27.59 3.89 0.87
CA ALA A 50 -26.42 3.49 1.64
C ALA A 50 -26.73 3.82 3.10
N LYS A 51 -26.72 2.79 3.97
CA LYS A 51 -27.00 2.99 5.39
C LYS A 51 -25.90 3.91 5.89
N THR A 52 -26.26 5.12 6.27
CA THR A 52 -25.31 6.06 6.85
C THR A 52 -24.82 5.43 8.16
N LEU A 53 -23.55 5.07 8.20
CA LEU A 53 -22.94 4.56 9.42
C LEU A 53 -22.82 5.69 10.43
N THR A 54 -22.99 5.35 11.72
CA THR A 54 -22.76 6.26 12.81
C THR A 54 -21.41 5.92 13.45
N ALA A 55 -20.57 6.92 13.65
CA ALA A 55 -19.31 6.76 14.36
C ALA A 55 -19.55 6.20 15.77
N ALA A 56 -18.66 5.33 16.22
CA ALA A 56 -18.64 4.89 17.61
C ALA A 56 -18.45 6.10 18.55
N THR A 57 -18.88 5.93 19.80
CA THR A 57 -18.64 6.97 20.83
C THR A 57 -17.14 7.04 21.12
N ASP A 58 -16.59 8.25 21.08
CA ASP A 58 -15.18 8.49 21.42
C ASP A 58 -14.98 8.38 22.94
N LEU A 59 -14.12 7.47 23.36
CA LEU A 59 -13.77 7.21 24.76
C LEU A 59 -12.40 7.79 25.16
N SER A 60 -11.76 8.54 24.28
CA SER A 60 -10.40 9.09 24.47
C SER A 60 -10.22 9.94 25.73
N ASP A 61 -11.30 10.53 26.26
CA ASP A 61 -11.24 11.29 27.51
C ASP A 61 -11.00 10.38 28.73
N SER A 62 -11.61 9.20 28.73
CA SER A 62 -11.55 8.23 29.84
C SER A 62 -10.51 7.13 29.62
N GLU A 63 -10.16 6.84 28.37
CA GLU A 63 -9.28 5.75 27.97
C GLU A 63 -8.07 6.27 27.19
N LYS A 64 -6.90 6.22 27.82
CA LYS A 64 -5.65 6.74 27.22
C LYS A 64 -4.91 5.59 26.53
N LEU A 65 -5.52 5.07 25.47
CA LEU A 65 -4.97 4.02 24.60
C LEU A 65 -5.43 4.20 23.16
N LEU A 66 -4.75 3.58 22.23
CA LEU A 66 -5.18 3.38 20.85
C LEU A 66 -4.51 2.14 20.27
N ILE A 67 -5.15 1.52 19.28
CA ILE A 67 -4.62 0.39 18.51
C ILE A 67 -4.33 0.86 17.09
N TRP A 68 -3.11 0.66 16.62
CA TRP A 68 -2.66 1.08 15.31
C TRP A 68 -2.25 -0.12 14.44
N HIS A 69 -2.99 -0.34 13.33
CA HIS A 69 -2.62 -1.31 12.31
C HIS A 69 -1.78 -0.64 11.22
N ASN A 70 -0.59 -1.18 10.96
CA ASN A 70 0.35 -0.63 10.00
C ASN A 70 1.08 -1.74 9.24
N TRP A 71 1.95 -1.34 8.32
CA TRP A 71 2.84 -2.19 7.52
C TRP A 71 4.08 -2.61 8.29
N SER A 72 4.76 -3.67 7.83
CA SER A 72 6.08 -4.02 8.35
C SER A 72 7.14 -3.01 7.92
N LEU A 73 8.22 -2.88 8.70
CA LEU A 73 9.34 -1.97 8.43
C LEU A 73 8.93 -0.48 8.27
N TYR A 74 7.86 -0.07 8.92
CA TYR A 74 7.23 1.22 8.73
C TYR A 74 7.15 2.07 10.00
N MET A 75 7.96 1.71 11.00
CA MET A 75 8.14 2.39 12.28
C MET A 75 9.60 2.27 12.68
N ASP A 76 10.13 3.28 13.38
CA ASP A 76 11.45 3.23 13.96
C ASP A 76 11.53 2.16 15.07
N GLU A 77 12.47 1.22 14.92
CA GLU A 77 12.63 0.10 15.85
C GLU A 77 14.09 0.02 16.34
N ASP A 78 14.29 -0.02 17.65
CA ASP A 78 15.61 -0.18 18.26
C ASP A 78 16.03 -1.66 18.32
N ASP A 79 17.27 -1.91 18.71
CA ASP A 79 17.85 -3.27 18.85
C ASP A 79 17.09 -4.17 19.86
N ASN A 80 16.18 -3.61 20.66
CA ASN A 80 15.38 -4.32 21.65
C ASN A 80 13.93 -4.55 21.17
N GLY A 81 13.61 -4.21 19.93
CA GLY A 81 12.27 -4.31 19.37
C GLY A 81 11.29 -3.26 19.89
N LYS A 82 11.80 -2.11 20.33
CA LYS A 82 10.99 -0.98 20.80
C LYS A 82 10.91 0.11 19.74
N TYR A 83 9.88 0.92 19.80
CA TYR A 83 9.59 2.00 18.88
C TYR A 83 9.87 3.36 19.52
N PRO A 84 11.09 3.93 19.38
CA PRO A 84 11.52 5.13 20.13
C PRO A 84 10.62 6.34 19.97
N THR A 85 10.11 6.62 18.76
CA THR A 85 9.19 7.75 18.54
C THR A 85 7.84 7.50 19.20
N LEU A 86 7.33 6.26 19.21
CA LEU A 86 6.11 5.91 19.93
C LEU A 86 6.31 5.98 21.45
N GLU A 87 7.43 5.49 21.98
CA GLU A 87 7.72 5.62 23.43
C GLU A 87 7.76 7.10 23.87
N LYS A 88 8.32 7.99 23.02
CA LYS A 88 8.30 9.45 23.28
C LYS A 88 6.87 10.01 23.25
N PHE A 89 6.05 9.60 22.26
CA PHE A 89 4.64 9.96 22.22
C PHE A 89 3.88 9.51 23.46
N GLU A 90 4.04 8.26 23.86
CA GLU A 90 3.39 7.71 25.08
C GLU A 90 3.81 8.47 26.35
N ALA A 91 5.09 8.79 26.48
CA ALA A 91 5.61 9.54 27.62
C ALA A 91 5.07 10.98 27.69
N GLN A 92 4.87 11.63 26.53
CA GLN A 92 4.38 13.01 26.44
C GLN A 92 2.86 13.12 26.60
N SER A 93 2.11 12.21 26.01
CA SER A 93 0.66 12.26 25.94
C SER A 93 -0.04 11.46 27.05
N GLY A 94 0.65 10.47 27.64
CA GLY A 94 0.06 9.48 28.53
C GLY A 94 -0.78 8.42 27.79
N ILE A 95 -0.87 8.49 26.45
CA ILE A 95 -1.66 7.57 25.63
C ILE A 95 -0.80 6.35 25.30
N LYS A 96 -1.28 5.15 25.62
CA LYS A 96 -0.64 3.90 25.25
C LYS A 96 -0.98 3.52 23.81
N VAL A 97 0.01 3.05 23.05
CA VAL A 97 -0.17 2.63 21.65
C VAL A 97 0.12 1.14 21.52
N GLU A 98 -0.89 0.38 21.14
CA GLU A 98 -0.72 -1.00 20.71
C GLU A 98 -0.45 -0.99 19.19
N TYR A 99 0.82 -1.00 18.81
CA TYR A 99 1.25 -1.03 17.42
C TYR A 99 1.23 -2.45 16.88
N LYS A 100 0.57 -2.67 15.75
CA LYS A 100 0.42 -3.99 15.13
C LYS A 100 0.79 -3.96 13.65
N VAL A 101 1.67 -4.84 13.25
CA VAL A 101 1.96 -5.12 11.84
C VAL A 101 0.88 -6.06 11.31
N GLU A 102 -0.13 -5.49 10.65
CA GLU A 102 -1.33 -6.22 10.21
C GLU A 102 -1.59 -6.06 8.70
N ILE A 103 -0.85 -5.15 8.04
CA ILE A 103 -1.00 -4.85 6.63
C ILE A 103 0.24 -5.37 5.89
N ASP A 104 0.05 -6.35 5.00
CA ASP A 104 1.05 -6.82 4.04
C ASP A 104 0.68 -6.40 2.61
N ASP A 105 -0.62 -6.27 2.35
CA ASP A 105 -1.24 -5.94 1.07
C ASP A 105 -2.61 -5.30 1.32
N ASN A 106 -2.95 -4.24 0.57
CA ASN A 106 -4.19 -3.49 0.79
C ASN A 106 -5.45 -4.32 0.58
N ASP A 107 -5.53 -5.10 -0.49
CA ASP A 107 -6.74 -5.88 -0.81
C ASP A 107 -6.92 -7.03 0.17
N THR A 108 -5.84 -7.69 0.58
CA THR A 108 -5.85 -8.75 1.60
C THR A 108 -6.30 -8.20 2.95
N TYR A 109 -5.75 -7.07 3.38
CA TYR A 109 -6.16 -6.42 4.63
C TYR A 109 -7.61 -5.95 4.56
N PHE A 110 -8.04 -5.32 3.45
CA PHE A 110 -9.43 -4.94 3.26
C PHE A 110 -10.37 -6.14 3.31
N ALA A 111 -10.03 -7.24 2.64
CA ALA A 111 -10.84 -8.47 2.67
C ALA A 111 -11.03 -9.00 4.10
N LYS A 112 -10.01 -8.87 4.96
CA LYS A 112 -10.05 -9.26 6.38
C LYS A 112 -11.05 -8.41 7.18
N VAL A 113 -11.10 -7.09 6.94
CA VAL A 113 -11.86 -6.14 7.79
C VAL A 113 -13.15 -5.61 7.16
N GLN A 114 -13.40 -5.81 5.86
CA GLN A 114 -14.49 -5.20 5.10
C GLN A 114 -15.89 -5.46 5.70
N LYS A 115 -16.09 -6.64 6.30
CA LYS A 115 -17.39 -6.99 6.88
C LYS A 115 -17.72 -6.11 8.09
N GLN A 116 -16.74 -5.91 8.96
CA GLN A 116 -16.86 -5.04 10.13
C GLN A 116 -16.99 -3.58 9.69
N LEU A 117 -16.16 -3.12 8.75
CA LEU A 117 -16.25 -1.77 8.17
C LEU A 117 -17.64 -1.47 7.63
N ALA A 118 -18.22 -2.38 6.83
CA ALA A 118 -19.54 -2.23 6.23
C ALA A 118 -20.68 -2.18 7.27
N GLN A 119 -20.42 -2.61 8.49
CA GLN A 119 -21.38 -2.60 9.60
C GLN A 119 -21.10 -1.47 10.61
N GLY A 120 -20.02 -0.69 10.42
CA GLY A 120 -19.56 0.31 11.39
C GLY A 120 -19.08 -0.30 12.70
N GLN A 121 -18.62 -1.55 12.65
CA GLN A 121 -18.12 -2.28 13.80
C GLN A 121 -16.61 -2.08 13.96
N ASP A 122 -16.11 -2.32 15.17
CA ASP A 122 -14.69 -2.35 15.49
C ASP A 122 -13.98 -3.40 14.63
N ILE A 123 -12.89 -2.99 13.98
CA ILE A 123 -12.00 -3.85 13.18
C ILE A 123 -10.78 -4.35 13.98
N GLY A 124 -10.70 -4.00 15.26
CA GLY A 124 -9.54 -4.23 16.13
C GLY A 124 -8.46 -3.17 16.00
N ALA A 125 -8.79 -2.02 15.38
CA ALA A 125 -7.90 -0.87 15.23
C ALA A 125 -8.66 0.45 15.38
N ASP A 126 -8.05 1.42 16.07
CA ASP A 126 -8.51 2.82 16.10
C ASP A 126 -7.99 3.60 14.91
N VAL A 127 -6.82 3.22 14.39
CA VAL A 127 -6.22 3.78 13.18
C VAL A 127 -5.59 2.69 12.33
N ALA A 128 -5.75 2.82 11.02
CA ALA A 128 -5.04 2.01 10.02
C ALA A 128 -4.39 2.92 8.99
N CYS A 129 -3.33 2.44 8.33
CA CYS A 129 -2.59 3.18 7.31
C CYS A 129 -2.68 2.50 5.93
N PRO A 130 -3.86 2.37 5.30
CA PRO A 130 -3.93 1.89 3.92
C PRO A 130 -3.35 2.91 2.95
N THR A 131 -2.95 2.44 1.77
CA THR A 131 -2.56 3.31 0.67
C THR A 131 -3.73 4.21 0.22
N GLU A 132 -3.46 5.41 -0.26
CA GLU A 132 -4.47 6.43 -0.56
C GLU A 132 -5.62 5.94 -1.45
N TRP A 133 -5.35 5.09 -2.42
CA TRP A 133 -6.41 4.54 -3.27
C TRP A 133 -7.39 3.64 -2.48
N MET A 134 -6.88 2.91 -1.48
CA MET A 134 -7.70 2.11 -0.56
C MET A 134 -8.39 3.01 0.47
N ALA A 135 -7.69 4.01 1.00
CA ALA A 135 -8.30 5.05 1.85
C ALA A 135 -9.47 5.74 1.13
N ALA A 136 -9.30 6.09 -0.16
CA ALA A 136 -10.35 6.64 -1.01
C ALA A 136 -11.58 5.71 -1.10
N LYS A 137 -11.36 4.40 -1.26
CA LYS A 137 -12.43 3.39 -1.26
C LYS A 137 -13.18 3.37 0.07
N TRP A 138 -12.48 3.45 1.20
CA TRP A 138 -13.10 3.50 2.53
C TRP A 138 -13.89 4.79 2.75
N ILE A 139 -13.35 5.94 2.32
CA ILE A 139 -14.02 7.24 2.40
C ILE A 139 -15.31 7.23 1.57
N GLN A 140 -15.24 6.79 0.31
CA GLN A 140 -16.40 6.70 -0.58
C GLN A 140 -17.50 5.78 -0.04
N ALA A 141 -17.12 4.71 0.63
CA ALA A 141 -18.04 3.77 1.26
C ALA A 141 -18.60 4.27 2.61
N GLY A 142 -18.10 5.41 3.13
CA GLY A 142 -18.52 5.95 4.41
C GLY A 142 -18.02 5.14 5.61
N TYR A 143 -16.87 4.48 5.49
CA TYR A 143 -16.32 3.60 6.53
C TYR A 143 -15.42 4.30 7.53
N VAL A 144 -15.09 5.57 7.31
CA VAL A 144 -14.13 6.33 8.11
C VAL A 144 -14.75 7.56 8.76
N GLN A 145 -14.26 7.89 9.93
CA GLN A 145 -14.66 9.07 10.71
C GLN A 145 -13.96 10.32 10.18
N LYS A 146 -14.65 11.46 10.29
CA LYS A 146 -14.05 12.77 10.03
C LYS A 146 -13.20 13.21 11.20
N TYR A 147 -11.99 13.73 10.92
CA TYR A 147 -11.12 14.34 11.92
C TYR A 147 -11.69 15.66 12.45
N ASP A 148 -11.38 15.95 13.71
CA ASP A 148 -11.47 17.30 14.25
C ASP A 148 -10.12 18.02 14.01
N ALA A 149 -10.12 18.99 13.10
CA ALA A 149 -8.93 19.74 12.75
C ALA A 149 -8.33 20.53 13.94
N ALA A 150 -9.12 20.82 14.97
CA ALA A 150 -8.63 21.49 16.18
C ALA A 150 -7.64 20.60 16.97
N ASN A 151 -7.75 19.29 16.86
CA ASN A 151 -6.86 18.34 17.53
C ASN A 151 -5.57 18.08 16.74
N ILE A 152 -5.48 18.57 15.49
CA ILE A 152 -4.31 18.34 14.60
C ILE A 152 -3.72 19.69 14.15
N PRO A 153 -3.28 20.58 15.06
CA PRO A 153 -2.72 21.89 14.68
C PRO A 153 -1.48 21.80 13.79
N ASN A 154 -0.71 20.70 13.86
CA ASN A 154 0.45 20.47 13.02
C ASN A 154 0.10 20.05 11.57
N LYS A 155 -1.17 19.86 11.24
CA LYS A 155 -1.64 19.69 9.85
C LYS A 155 -1.16 20.80 8.92
N LYS A 156 -0.90 22.00 9.45
CA LYS A 156 -0.30 23.12 8.71
C LYS A 156 1.07 22.80 8.11
N ASN A 157 1.76 21.80 8.65
CA ASN A 157 3.07 21.33 8.18
C ASN A 157 2.95 20.30 7.05
N LEU A 158 1.74 19.89 6.65
CA LEU A 158 1.55 18.99 5.51
C LEU A 158 2.04 19.64 4.22
N ALA A 159 2.90 18.93 3.49
CA ALA A 159 3.48 19.43 2.26
C ALA A 159 2.38 19.68 1.19
N PRO A 160 2.49 20.77 0.41
CA PRO A 160 1.46 21.15 -0.58
C PRO A 160 1.12 20.07 -1.59
N ALA A 161 2.07 19.20 -1.94
CA ALA A 161 1.86 18.08 -2.87
C ALA A 161 0.82 17.06 -2.37
N TYR A 162 0.57 16.99 -1.08
CA TYR A 162 -0.42 16.09 -0.47
C TYR A 162 -1.79 16.75 -0.25
N LEU A 163 -1.92 18.04 -0.52
CA LEU A 163 -3.20 18.74 -0.48
C LEU A 163 -3.98 18.58 -1.77
N GLY A 164 -5.30 18.72 -1.72
CA GLY A 164 -6.15 18.69 -2.91
C GLY A 164 -6.36 17.30 -3.53
N ALA A 165 -6.09 16.23 -2.80
CA ALA A 165 -6.38 14.87 -3.27
C ALA A 165 -7.87 14.74 -3.63
N ALA A 166 -8.17 14.19 -4.81
CA ALA A 166 -9.54 14.15 -5.34
C ALA A 166 -10.54 13.44 -4.41
N HIS A 167 -10.10 12.47 -3.64
CA HIS A 167 -10.92 11.70 -2.71
C HIS A 167 -11.14 12.41 -1.35
N ASP A 168 -10.23 13.33 -0.98
CA ASP A 168 -10.27 14.07 0.28
C ASP A 168 -9.52 15.42 0.14
N PRO A 169 -10.10 16.40 -0.58
CA PRO A 169 -9.39 17.63 -0.94
C PRO A 169 -8.86 18.45 0.23
N ASN A 170 -9.54 18.38 1.36
CA ASN A 170 -9.20 19.11 2.57
C ASN A 170 -8.49 18.26 3.63
N ARG A 171 -8.21 17.00 3.32
CA ARG A 171 -7.67 16.06 4.31
C ARG A 171 -8.52 16.04 5.59
N GLU A 172 -9.80 15.77 5.42
CA GLU A 172 -10.75 15.70 6.53
C GLU A 172 -10.94 14.27 7.06
N TYR A 173 -10.58 13.25 6.25
CA TYR A 173 -10.81 11.83 6.53
C TYR A 173 -9.54 10.98 6.42
N SER A 174 -8.51 11.49 5.74
CA SER A 174 -7.23 10.82 5.54
C SER A 174 -6.08 11.79 5.75
N MET A 175 -5.06 11.35 6.47
CA MET A 175 -3.85 12.15 6.72
C MET A 175 -2.63 11.37 6.26
N PRO A 176 -1.87 11.84 5.25
CA PRO A 176 -0.69 11.15 4.75
C PRO A 176 0.31 10.80 5.85
N TYR A 177 0.75 9.55 5.88
CA TYR A 177 1.76 9.06 6.82
C TYR A 177 3.16 9.06 6.21
N GLN A 178 3.33 8.35 5.08
CA GLN A 178 4.56 8.33 4.30
C GLN A 178 4.22 8.30 2.80
N GLY A 179 5.08 8.92 1.99
CA GLY A 179 5.04 8.78 0.54
C GLY A 179 5.89 7.60 0.10
N ILE A 180 5.42 6.89 -0.92
CA ILE A 180 5.98 5.64 -1.41
C ILE A 180 6.41 5.80 -2.86
N LEU A 181 7.61 5.34 -3.19
CA LEU A 181 8.13 5.25 -4.55
C LEU A 181 8.39 3.78 -4.88
N ALA A 182 7.87 3.29 -6.01
CA ALA A 182 8.16 1.93 -6.48
C ALA A 182 9.25 1.94 -7.55
N GLY A 183 10.14 0.95 -7.49
CA GLY A 183 11.25 0.79 -8.42
C GLY A 183 11.75 -0.64 -8.43
N ILE A 184 13.04 -0.82 -8.72
CA ILE A 184 13.68 -2.12 -8.71
C ILE A 184 14.70 -2.20 -7.57
N THR A 185 14.45 -3.07 -6.59
CA THR A 185 15.47 -3.49 -5.63
C THR A 185 16.19 -4.71 -6.18
N TYR A 186 17.53 -4.72 -6.12
CA TYR A 186 18.34 -5.83 -6.64
C TYR A 186 19.56 -6.08 -5.75
N ASN A 187 19.94 -7.36 -5.61
CA ASN A 187 21.20 -7.75 -4.99
C ASN A 187 22.35 -7.45 -5.95
N LYS A 188 23.19 -6.46 -5.62
CA LYS A 188 24.29 -5.94 -6.48
C LYS A 188 25.19 -7.05 -7.01
N THR A 189 25.62 -7.98 -6.14
CA THR A 189 26.54 -9.05 -6.49
C THR A 189 25.89 -10.11 -7.39
N GLU A 190 24.72 -10.61 -7.00
CA GLU A 190 24.05 -11.68 -7.73
C GLU A 190 23.48 -11.17 -9.06
N PHE A 191 22.99 -9.92 -9.12
CA PHE A 191 22.52 -9.31 -10.36
C PHE A 191 23.66 -9.17 -11.37
N LYS A 192 24.83 -8.66 -10.94
CA LYS A 192 26.02 -8.57 -11.81
C LYS A 192 26.47 -9.93 -12.30
N LYS A 193 26.48 -10.94 -11.43
CA LYS A 193 26.86 -12.32 -11.78
C LYS A 193 25.91 -12.93 -12.81
N ALA A 194 24.60 -12.68 -12.68
CA ALA A 194 23.59 -13.23 -13.57
C ALA A 194 23.53 -12.50 -14.92
N THR A 195 23.60 -11.17 -14.93
CA THR A 195 23.33 -10.33 -16.11
C THR A 195 24.58 -9.74 -16.76
N GLY A 196 25.71 -9.70 -16.06
CA GLY A 196 26.91 -8.97 -16.45
C GLY A 196 26.85 -7.46 -16.23
N LYS A 197 25.72 -6.92 -15.76
CA LYS A 197 25.52 -5.48 -15.49
C LYS A 197 25.72 -5.16 -14.01
N ASP A 198 26.27 -3.98 -13.71
CA ASP A 198 26.43 -3.51 -12.31
C ASP A 198 25.09 -3.13 -11.66
N SER A 199 24.15 -2.65 -12.47
CA SER A 199 22.78 -2.27 -12.06
C SER A 199 21.80 -2.50 -13.21
N PRO A 200 20.48 -2.58 -12.93
CA PRO A 200 19.46 -2.43 -13.96
C PRO A 200 19.63 -1.09 -14.68
N THR A 201 19.19 -1.01 -15.95
CA THR A 201 19.18 0.19 -16.77
C THR A 201 17.77 0.54 -17.23
N SER A 202 16.85 -0.41 -17.16
CA SER A 202 15.43 -0.24 -17.47
C SER A 202 14.60 -1.31 -16.72
N LEU A 203 13.27 -1.23 -16.81
CA LEU A 203 12.38 -2.26 -16.26
C LEU A 203 12.56 -3.60 -17.01
N GLU A 204 12.91 -3.57 -18.30
CA GLU A 204 13.11 -4.74 -19.15
C GLU A 204 14.23 -5.67 -18.61
N ASP A 205 15.15 -5.12 -17.83
CA ASP A 205 16.21 -5.94 -17.21
C ASP A 205 15.68 -7.00 -16.26
N LEU A 206 14.49 -6.80 -15.67
CA LEU A 206 13.82 -7.85 -14.88
C LEU A 206 13.40 -9.05 -15.74
N TRP A 207 13.18 -8.83 -17.02
CA TRP A 207 12.75 -9.86 -17.97
C TRP A 207 13.94 -10.57 -18.67
N ASN A 208 15.17 -10.27 -18.24
CA ASN A 208 16.36 -10.94 -18.75
C ASN A 208 16.28 -12.45 -18.47
N PRO A 209 16.46 -13.34 -19.48
CA PRO A 209 16.39 -14.79 -19.29
C PRO A 209 17.32 -15.35 -18.21
N SER A 210 18.45 -14.66 -17.92
CA SER A 210 19.39 -15.06 -16.85
C SER A 210 18.82 -14.87 -15.44
N LEU A 211 17.74 -14.09 -15.30
CA LEU A 211 17.01 -13.90 -14.03
C LEU A 211 15.77 -14.78 -13.91
N LYS A 212 15.51 -15.66 -14.89
CA LYS A 212 14.32 -16.52 -14.89
C LYS A 212 14.19 -17.31 -13.59
N GLY A 213 13.02 -17.21 -12.95
CA GLY A 213 12.75 -17.85 -11.68
C GLY A 213 13.41 -17.19 -10.47
N ARG A 214 13.95 -15.96 -10.63
CA ARG A 214 14.65 -15.19 -9.59
C ARG A 214 14.16 -13.73 -9.49
N VAL A 215 13.01 -13.42 -10.08
CA VAL A 215 12.38 -12.08 -10.06
C VAL A 215 11.17 -12.11 -9.15
N GLY A 216 11.08 -11.12 -8.25
CA GLY A 216 9.89 -10.81 -7.47
C GLY A 216 9.13 -9.61 -8.04
N VAL A 217 7.83 -9.53 -7.77
CA VAL A 217 7.01 -8.34 -8.04
C VAL A 217 6.02 -8.14 -6.92
N LEU A 218 5.50 -6.91 -6.81
CA LEU A 218 4.50 -6.55 -5.80
C LEU A 218 3.12 -7.11 -6.19
N SER A 219 2.37 -7.57 -5.19
CA SER A 219 0.94 -7.87 -5.32
C SER A 219 0.07 -6.60 -5.39
N GLU A 220 0.68 -5.43 -5.25
CA GLU A 220 0.04 -4.13 -5.47
C GLU A 220 -0.04 -3.81 -6.97
N MET A 221 -1.27 -3.83 -7.49
CA MET A 221 -1.56 -3.66 -8.92
C MET A 221 -1.01 -2.35 -9.48
N ARG A 222 -1.19 -1.24 -8.75
CA ARG A 222 -0.82 0.09 -9.24
C ARG A 222 0.68 0.25 -9.38
N ASP A 223 1.45 -0.39 -8.54
CA ASP A 223 2.90 -0.35 -8.61
C ASP A 223 3.42 -1.30 -9.70
N THR A 224 3.04 -2.57 -9.66
CA THR A 224 3.54 -3.55 -10.63
C THR A 224 3.08 -3.24 -12.06
N ILE A 225 1.77 -3.03 -12.26
CA ILE A 225 1.25 -2.74 -13.61
C ILE A 225 1.56 -1.28 -14.02
N GLY A 226 1.62 -0.35 -13.06
CA GLY A 226 2.02 1.04 -13.33
C GLY A 226 3.42 1.16 -13.92
N LEU A 227 4.40 0.47 -13.34
CA LEU A 227 5.77 0.43 -13.89
C LEU A 227 5.81 -0.23 -15.28
N ILE A 228 5.06 -1.32 -15.49
CA ILE A 228 4.96 -1.98 -16.81
C ILE A 228 4.35 -1.04 -17.85
N LEU A 229 3.25 -0.36 -17.51
CA LEU A 229 2.59 0.61 -18.38
C LEU A 229 3.54 1.75 -18.78
N MET A 230 4.23 2.35 -17.81
CA MET A 230 5.19 3.42 -18.08
C MET A 230 6.35 2.94 -18.96
N ALA A 231 6.85 1.71 -18.75
CA ALA A 231 7.87 1.10 -19.61
C ALA A 231 7.36 0.88 -21.05
N GLN A 232 6.05 0.69 -21.23
CA GLN A 232 5.37 0.63 -22.53
C GLN A 232 5.03 2.02 -23.12
N GLY A 233 5.43 3.11 -22.44
CA GLY A 233 5.18 4.48 -22.88
C GLY A 233 3.78 5.01 -22.60
N ILE A 234 3.04 4.38 -21.69
CA ILE A 234 1.70 4.79 -21.27
C ILE A 234 1.81 5.79 -20.11
N ASP A 235 1.22 6.97 -20.27
CA ASP A 235 1.06 7.93 -19.18
C ASP A 235 -0.05 7.47 -18.23
N ILE A 236 0.35 6.95 -17.07
CA ILE A 236 -0.57 6.43 -16.04
C ILE A 236 -1.39 7.51 -15.32
N THR A 237 -1.05 8.78 -15.52
CA THR A 237 -1.78 9.92 -14.93
C THR A 237 -2.97 10.35 -15.79
N SER A 238 -2.99 9.99 -17.07
CA SER A 238 -3.95 10.45 -18.07
C SER A 238 -4.99 9.39 -18.43
N ALA A 239 -6.27 9.73 -18.34
CA ALA A 239 -7.37 8.85 -18.74
C ALA A 239 -7.40 8.58 -20.26
N SER A 240 -6.80 9.46 -21.09
CA SER A 240 -6.70 9.26 -22.52
C SER A 240 -5.54 8.35 -22.93
N SER A 241 -4.56 8.15 -22.07
CA SER A 241 -3.42 7.26 -22.28
C SER A 241 -3.63 5.92 -21.57
N LEU A 242 -3.94 5.95 -20.28
CA LEU A 242 -4.29 4.76 -19.51
C LEU A 242 -5.76 4.38 -19.79
N THR A 243 -5.98 3.79 -20.96
CA THR A 243 -7.26 3.21 -21.36
C THR A 243 -7.41 1.78 -20.86
N GLU A 244 -8.60 1.22 -20.96
CA GLU A 244 -8.85 -0.20 -20.66
C GLU A 244 -7.97 -1.12 -21.51
N ASP A 245 -7.89 -0.86 -22.83
CA ASP A 245 -7.07 -1.67 -23.75
C ASP A 245 -5.58 -1.60 -23.38
N ALA A 246 -5.06 -0.41 -23.04
CA ALA A 246 -3.68 -0.26 -22.59
C ALA A 246 -3.42 -1.06 -21.29
N PHE A 247 -4.35 -1.00 -20.35
CA PHE A 247 -4.25 -1.76 -19.11
C PHE A 247 -4.27 -3.28 -19.36
N MET A 248 -5.22 -3.77 -20.16
CA MET A 248 -5.34 -5.20 -20.45
C MET A 248 -4.11 -5.73 -21.21
N ASN A 249 -3.52 -4.94 -22.13
CA ASN A 249 -2.27 -5.32 -22.79
C ASN A 249 -1.10 -5.45 -21.79
N ALA A 250 -1.03 -4.59 -20.78
CA ALA A 250 -0.02 -4.70 -19.71
C ALA A 250 -0.27 -5.92 -18.82
N ILE A 251 -1.53 -6.25 -18.53
CA ILE A 251 -1.92 -7.48 -17.81
C ILE A 251 -1.52 -8.72 -18.62
N ASP A 252 -1.80 -8.78 -19.92
CA ASP A 252 -1.45 -9.91 -20.78
C ASP A 252 0.08 -10.10 -20.85
N PHE A 253 0.82 -8.99 -20.95
CA PHE A 253 2.29 -9.02 -20.87
C PHE A 253 2.77 -9.60 -19.53
N PHE A 254 2.21 -9.12 -18.42
CA PHE A 254 2.56 -9.59 -17.07
C PHE A 254 2.20 -11.07 -16.89
N ALA A 255 0.99 -11.48 -17.31
CA ALA A 255 0.55 -12.87 -17.29
C ALA A 255 1.50 -13.79 -18.07
N GLY A 256 2.01 -13.34 -19.23
CA GLY A 256 3.05 -14.04 -19.98
C GLY A 256 4.33 -14.24 -19.17
N LYS A 257 4.80 -13.22 -18.42
CA LYS A 257 6.00 -13.32 -17.58
C LYS A 257 5.82 -14.25 -16.38
N VAL A 258 4.61 -14.32 -15.84
CA VAL A 258 4.24 -15.29 -14.80
C VAL A 258 4.18 -16.71 -15.37
N ALA A 259 3.48 -16.89 -16.48
CA ALA A 259 3.27 -18.20 -17.10
C ALA A 259 4.57 -18.84 -17.62
N ASP A 260 5.50 -18.04 -18.15
CA ASP A 260 6.79 -18.53 -18.61
C ASP A 260 7.80 -18.78 -17.46
N GLY A 261 7.43 -18.41 -16.22
CA GLY A 261 8.24 -18.59 -15.01
C GLY A 261 9.37 -17.58 -14.85
N GLN A 262 9.31 -16.42 -15.53
CA GLN A 262 10.23 -15.30 -15.30
C GLN A 262 10.03 -14.75 -13.89
N VAL A 263 8.76 -14.50 -13.51
CA VAL A 263 8.37 -14.10 -12.17
C VAL A 263 8.30 -15.32 -11.25
N ALA A 264 9.05 -15.27 -10.16
CA ALA A 264 9.12 -16.35 -9.17
C ALA A 264 8.21 -16.12 -7.97
N ARG A 265 7.99 -14.87 -7.62
CA ARG A 265 7.24 -14.44 -6.41
C ARG A 265 6.40 -13.22 -6.71
N ILE A 266 5.18 -13.23 -6.20
CA ILE A 266 4.26 -12.08 -6.20
C ILE A 266 3.79 -11.93 -4.76
N LYS A 267 4.21 -10.86 -4.08
CA LYS A 267 3.95 -10.66 -2.66
C LYS A 267 3.69 -9.18 -2.36
N GLY A 268 3.06 -8.91 -1.22
CA GLY A 268 3.06 -7.60 -0.58
C GLY A 268 4.42 -7.28 0.04
N ASN A 269 4.43 -6.65 1.20
CA ASN A 269 5.67 -6.23 1.86
C ASN A 269 6.64 -7.39 2.16
N SER A 270 6.12 -8.61 2.33
CA SER A 270 6.93 -9.82 2.57
C SER A 270 7.85 -10.23 1.41
N TYR A 271 7.85 -9.54 0.26
CA TYR A 271 8.84 -9.75 -0.80
C TYR A 271 10.29 -9.50 -0.34
N ALA A 272 10.47 -8.66 0.69
CA ALA A 272 11.77 -8.34 1.25
C ALA A 272 12.48 -9.59 1.79
N GLU A 273 11.75 -10.52 2.40
CA GLU A 273 12.27 -11.80 2.89
C GLU A 273 12.84 -12.66 1.77
N ASP A 274 12.21 -12.67 0.58
CA ASP A 274 12.70 -13.42 -0.58
C ASP A 274 14.04 -12.88 -1.11
N LEU A 275 14.24 -11.56 -1.04
CA LEU A 275 15.52 -10.91 -1.36
C LEU A 275 16.60 -11.25 -0.32
N GLU A 276 16.27 -11.23 0.97
CA GLU A 276 17.21 -11.57 2.06
C GLU A 276 17.66 -13.02 1.97
N ASN A 277 16.73 -13.93 1.79
CA ASN A 277 16.97 -15.37 1.67
C ASN A 277 17.64 -15.75 0.34
N GLY A 278 17.64 -14.84 -0.65
CA GLY A 278 18.17 -15.07 -1.98
C GLY A 278 17.27 -15.92 -2.87
N ASP A 279 15.99 -16.04 -2.55
CA ASP A 279 14.98 -16.66 -3.41
C ASP A 279 14.75 -15.82 -4.67
N THR A 280 14.83 -14.50 -4.52
CA THR A 280 14.87 -13.54 -5.63
C THR A 280 16.20 -12.78 -5.68
N ILE A 281 16.61 -12.35 -6.87
CA ILE A 281 17.80 -11.52 -7.11
C ILE A 281 17.42 -10.05 -7.29
N ALA A 282 16.25 -9.81 -7.90
CA ALA A 282 15.71 -8.51 -8.15
C ALA A 282 14.18 -8.55 -7.99
N ALA A 283 13.60 -7.44 -7.58
CA ALA A 283 12.16 -7.33 -7.42
C ALA A 283 11.67 -5.91 -7.76
N ILE A 284 10.43 -5.80 -8.26
CA ILE A 284 9.68 -4.56 -8.11
C ILE A 284 9.43 -4.39 -6.61
N ALA A 285 9.79 -3.24 -6.06
CA ALA A 285 9.92 -3.02 -4.63
C ALA A 285 9.68 -1.55 -4.27
N TRP A 286 9.45 -1.29 -3.01
CA TRP A 286 9.36 0.07 -2.48
C TRP A 286 10.72 0.58 -2.00
N SER A 287 10.94 1.91 -2.13
CA SER A 287 12.26 2.53 -1.93
C SER A 287 12.82 2.35 -0.52
N GLY A 288 12.00 2.51 0.50
CA GLY A 288 12.42 2.43 1.89
C GLY A 288 12.93 1.06 2.30
N ASP A 289 12.31 -0.01 1.79
CA ASP A 289 12.67 -1.38 2.13
C ASP A 289 14.10 -1.74 1.68
N THR A 290 14.61 -1.10 0.59
CA THR A 290 16.01 -1.32 0.16
C THR A 290 17.01 -0.89 1.22
N VAL A 291 16.70 0.20 1.92
CA VAL A 291 17.57 0.68 3.01
C VAL A 291 17.50 -0.27 4.19
N GLN A 292 16.30 -0.71 4.55
CA GLN A 292 16.10 -1.68 5.64
C GLN A 292 16.84 -3.00 5.35
N LEU A 293 16.75 -3.51 4.11
CA LEU A 293 17.51 -4.69 3.66
C LEU A 293 19.03 -4.50 3.79
N ASN A 294 19.55 -3.29 3.55
CA ASN A 294 20.97 -2.99 3.72
C ASN A 294 21.36 -2.89 5.20
N LEU A 295 20.50 -2.31 6.05
CA LEU A 295 20.72 -2.28 7.50
C LEU A 295 20.74 -3.69 8.08
N SER A 296 19.76 -4.55 7.73
CA SER A 296 19.73 -5.97 8.11
C SER A 296 21.00 -6.71 7.64
N ALA A 297 21.45 -6.46 6.41
CA ALA A 297 22.66 -7.09 5.86
C ALA A 297 23.97 -6.55 6.47
N GLY A 298 23.95 -5.46 7.26
CA GLY A 298 25.10 -4.77 7.81
C GLY A 298 26.06 -4.20 6.74
N LYS A 299 25.59 -4.01 5.51
CA LYS A 299 26.36 -3.48 4.37
C LYS A 299 25.44 -3.15 3.19
N GLU A 300 25.93 -2.33 2.27
CA GLU A 300 25.25 -2.02 1.00
C GLU A 300 25.18 -3.22 0.03
N LYS A 301 24.44 -4.24 0.36
CA LYS A 301 24.22 -5.44 -0.44
C LYS A 301 23.23 -5.21 -1.59
N TYR A 302 22.25 -4.35 -1.38
CA TYR A 302 21.18 -4.08 -2.32
C TYR A 302 21.28 -2.68 -2.92
N GLY A 303 20.82 -2.53 -4.16
CA GLY A 303 20.62 -1.24 -4.82
C GLY A 303 19.15 -1.02 -5.11
N PHE A 304 18.74 0.25 -5.14
CA PHE A 304 17.44 0.67 -5.63
C PHE A 304 17.62 1.42 -6.94
N PHE A 305 16.81 1.09 -7.95
CA PHE A 305 16.87 1.69 -9.28
C PHE A 305 15.48 2.17 -9.71
N ILE A 306 15.40 3.42 -10.13
CA ILE A 306 14.21 4.00 -10.74
C ILE A 306 14.41 3.99 -12.25
N PRO A 307 13.53 3.33 -13.03
CA PRO A 307 13.61 3.33 -14.49
C PRO A 307 13.47 4.75 -15.07
N GLU A 308 14.11 5.01 -16.22
CA GLU A 308 13.96 6.28 -16.94
C GLU A 308 12.51 6.53 -17.38
N SER A 309 11.71 5.48 -17.56
CA SER A 309 10.28 5.56 -17.84
C SER A 309 9.46 6.14 -16.69
N GLY A 310 10.05 6.29 -15.51
CA GLY A 310 9.42 6.85 -14.31
C GLY A 310 9.22 5.84 -13.17
N THR A 311 8.74 6.37 -12.06
CA THR A 311 8.35 5.63 -10.86
C THR A 311 6.88 5.91 -10.52
N THR A 312 6.20 4.95 -9.95
CA THR A 312 4.91 5.23 -9.30
C THR A 312 5.16 5.95 -7.98
N ILE A 313 4.30 6.91 -7.67
CA ILE A 313 4.25 7.54 -6.35
C ILE A 313 2.84 7.48 -5.79
N SER A 314 2.76 7.13 -4.53
CA SER A 314 1.54 7.19 -3.75
C SER A 314 1.87 7.56 -2.31
N ALA A 315 0.87 7.53 -1.42
CA ALA A 315 1.10 7.69 0.02
C ALA A 315 0.23 6.70 0.77
N ASP A 316 0.70 6.27 1.93
CA ASP A 316 -0.17 5.65 2.92
C ASP A 316 -0.72 6.72 3.84
N SER A 317 -1.94 6.54 4.28
CA SER A 317 -2.65 7.56 5.04
C SER A 317 -3.31 6.98 6.28
N PHE A 318 -3.16 7.69 7.39
CA PHE A 318 -3.97 7.43 8.57
C PHE A 318 -5.45 7.56 8.23
N VAL A 319 -6.25 6.59 8.60
CA VAL A 319 -7.71 6.64 8.57
C VAL A 319 -8.28 6.08 9.88
N VAL A 320 -9.35 6.68 10.37
CA VAL A 320 -10.05 6.25 11.59
C VAL A 320 -11.33 5.52 11.19
N PRO A 321 -11.45 4.19 11.39
CA PRO A 321 -12.68 3.46 11.07
C PRO A 321 -13.89 3.95 11.84
N MET A 322 -15.11 3.78 11.29
CA MET A 322 -16.36 4.19 11.96
C MET A 322 -16.56 3.51 13.32
N GLY A 323 -16.07 2.27 13.48
CA GLY A 323 -16.17 1.52 14.75
C GLY A 323 -15.08 1.85 15.78
N ALA A 324 -14.11 2.71 15.45
CA ALA A 324 -13.03 3.10 16.36
C ALA A 324 -13.53 3.99 17.49
N THR A 325 -13.07 3.72 18.70
CA THR A 325 -13.54 4.40 19.94
C THR A 325 -12.51 5.38 20.52
N HIS A 326 -11.34 5.55 19.91
CA HIS A 326 -10.29 6.43 20.44
C HIS A 326 -9.81 7.45 19.41
N LYS A 327 -10.77 8.08 18.69
CA LYS A 327 -10.49 9.04 17.61
C LYS A 327 -9.63 10.21 18.06
N ALA A 328 -9.94 10.84 19.20
CA ALA A 328 -9.17 11.99 19.67
C ALA A 328 -7.73 11.60 20.10
N ASN A 329 -7.51 10.37 20.58
CA ASN A 329 -6.15 9.87 20.82
C ASN A 329 -5.38 9.67 19.50
N VAL A 330 -6.05 9.18 18.44
CA VAL A 330 -5.47 9.08 17.09
C VAL A 330 -5.12 10.45 16.53
N GLU A 331 -5.98 11.43 16.69
CA GLU A 331 -5.72 12.81 16.24
C GLU A 331 -4.47 13.41 16.92
N GLN A 332 -4.28 13.13 18.21
CA GLN A 332 -3.05 13.51 18.91
C GLN A 332 -1.81 12.78 18.38
N LEU A 333 -1.92 11.49 18.05
CA LEU A 333 -0.84 10.73 17.41
C LEU A 333 -0.46 11.33 16.06
N ILE A 334 -1.44 11.62 15.20
CA ILE A 334 -1.21 12.28 13.90
C ILE A 334 -0.54 13.63 14.10
N ASN A 335 -1.04 14.45 15.03
CA ASN A 335 -0.45 15.74 15.35
C ASN A 335 1.01 15.63 15.79
N TYR A 336 1.37 14.60 16.56
CA TYR A 336 2.72 14.33 17.00
C TYR A 336 3.64 13.98 15.81
N TYR A 337 3.22 13.06 14.91
CA TYR A 337 4.03 12.71 13.74
C TYR A 337 4.10 13.81 12.68
N TYR A 338 3.28 14.86 12.78
CA TYR A 338 3.35 16.06 11.95
C TYR A 338 4.22 17.17 12.56
N ASP A 339 4.91 16.90 13.67
CA ASP A 339 6.02 17.73 14.12
C ASP A 339 7.25 17.46 13.24
N PRO A 340 7.90 18.49 12.67
CA PRO A 340 9.04 18.29 11.76
C PRO A 340 10.20 17.48 12.34
N ALA A 341 10.50 17.66 13.64
CA ALA A 341 11.60 16.93 14.29
C ALA A 341 11.24 15.43 14.43
N VAL A 342 9.99 15.12 14.81
CA VAL A 342 9.51 13.74 14.91
C VAL A 342 9.46 13.09 13.53
N ALA A 343 8.96 13.81 12.52
CA ALA A 343 8.92 13.33 11.14
C ALA A 343 10.31 13.03 10.59
N ALA A 344 11.32 13.84 10.94
CA ALA A 344 12.71 13.60 10.57
C ALA A 344 13.29 12.35 11.26
N GLU A 345 13.04 12.17 12.56
CA GLU A 345 13.46 10.96 13.29
C GLU A 345 12.87 9.69 12.67
N LEU A 346 11.57 9.71 12.38
CA LEU A 346 10.90 8.59 11.73
C LEU A 346 11.47 8.33 10.32
N ALA A 347 11.63 9.40 9.51
CA ALA A 347 12.16 9.29 8.14
C ALA A 347 13.59 8.75 8.11
N ALA A 348 14.41 9.08 9.13
CA ALA A 348 15.77 8.57 9.27
C ALA A 348 15.82 7.05 9.42
N TRP A 349 14.76 6.46 9.93
CA TRP A 349 14.66 5.02 10.11
C TRP A 349 13.92 4.34 8.96
N VAL A 350 12.69 4.78 8.66
CA VAL A 350 11.84 4.11 7.64
C VAL A 350 12.31 4.38 6.20
N ASN A 351 13.01 5.50 5.97
CA ASN A 351 13.58 5.90 4.67
C ASN A 351 12.55 6.05 3.54
N TYR A 352 11.33 6.47 3.87
CA TYR A 352 10.27 6.82 2.95
C TYR A 352 10.08 8.33 2.83
N VAL A 353 9.36 8.77 1.80
CA VAL A 353 9.12 10.21 1.58
C VAL A 353 8.25 10.77 2.68
N THR A 354 8.78 11.68 3.50
CA THR A 354 7.98 12.33 4.54
C THR A 354 7.01 13.38 3.96
N PRO A 355 5.74 13.39 4.40
CA PRO A 355 4.80 14.41 3.98
C PRO A 355 4.91 15.74 4.74
N VAL A 356 5.90 15.90 5.63
CA VAL A 356 6.00 17.01 6.59
C VAL A 356 7.04 18.04 6.16
N VAL A 357 6.59 19.27 5.90
CA VAL A 357 7.48 20.42 5.61
C VAL A 357 8.32 20.74 6.86
N GLY A 358 9.59 21.05 6.66
CA GLY A 358 10.56 21.34 7.74
C GLY A 358 11.28 20.08 8.25
N ALA A 359 10.82 18.87 7.90
CA ALA A 359 11.50 17.64 8.31
C ALA A 359 12.90 17.51 7.69
N GLN A 360 13.12 18.04 6.47
CA GLN A 360 14.45 18.03 5.83
C GLN A 360 15.48 18.83 6.61
N GLU A 361 15.10 19.98 7.12
CA GLU A 361 15.96 20.84 7.94
C GLU A 361 16.29 20.19 9.30
N GLU A 362 15.35 19.45 9.87
CA GLU A 362 15.60 18.67 11.08
C GLU A 362 16.47 17.43 10.78
N ALA A 363 16.25 16.75 9.65
CA ALA A 363 17.09 15.64 9.21
C ALA A 363 18.55 16.05 8.99
N MET A 364 18.80 17.27 8.50
CA MET A 364 20.16 17.84 8.37
C MET A 364 20.92 17.87 9.70
N LYS A 365 20.21 17.99 10.82
CA LYS A 365 20.82 17.99 12.17
C LYS A 365 21.11 16.58 12.66
N ILE A 366 20.39 15.58 12.16
CA ILE A 366 20.58 14.15 12.47
C ILE A 366 21.74 13.62 11.63
N ASP A 367 21.60 13.71 10.32
CA ASP A 367 22.59 13.27 9.32
C ASP A 367 22.43 14.09 8.02
N PRO A 368 23.42 14.89 7.60
CA PRO A 368 23.39 15.60 6.33
C PRO A 368 23.13 14.70 5.11
N ALA A 369 23.67 13.47 5.10
CA ALA A 369 23.47 12.54 4.00
C ALA A 369 22.01 12.07 3.89
N LEU A 370 21.32 11.96 5.02
CA LEU A 370 19.89 11.68 5.06
C LEU A 370 19.08 12.81 4.39
N ALA A 371 19.39 14.06 4.74
CA ALA A 371 18.69 15.22 4.19
C ALA A 371 18.90 15.42 2.68
N GLU A 372 19.99 14.88 2.13
CA GLU A 372 20.31 14.90 0.68
C GLU A 372 19.71 13.70 -0.06
N ASN A 373 19.15 12.72 0.64
CA ASN A 373 18.58 11.52 0.03
C ASN A 373 17.27 11.83 -0.69
N GLN A 374 17.31 11.73 -2.04
CA GLN A 374 16.15 12.01 -2.91
C GLN A 374 14.99 11.00 -2.75
N LEU A 375 15.23 9.84 -2.15
CA LEU A 375 14.18 8.85 -1.87
C LEU A 375 13.37 9.20 -0.61
N ILE A 376 13.86 10.16 0.20
CA ILE A 376 13.20 10.63 1.43
C ILE A 376 12.76 12.09 1.27
N PHE A 377 13.63 12.92 0.69
CA PHE A 377 13.41 14.36 0.44
C PHE A 377 13.58 14.64 -1.05
N PRO A 378 12.62 14.22 -1.91
CA PRO A 378 12.75 14.36 -3.35
C PRO A 378 12.71 15.84 -3.77
N SER A 379 13.67 16.23 -4.62
CA SER A 379 13.65 17.54 -5.25
C SER A 379 12.52 17.67 -6.27
N ALA A 380 12.16 18.90 -6.64
CA ALA A 380 11.18 19.14 -7.70
C ALA A 380 11.60 18.52 -9.05
N GLU A 381 12.90 18.42 -9.33
CA GLU A 381 13.42 17.76 -10.54
C GLU A 381 13.20 16.26 -10.49
N PHE A 382 13.52 15.62 -9.35
CA PHE A 382 13.27 14.20 -9.14
C PHE A 382 11.78 13.85 -9.30
N MET A 383 10.90 14.68 -8.74
CA MET A 383 9.44 14.47 -8.79
C MET A 383 8.83 14.55 -10.20
N LYS A 384 9.57 15.08 -11.21
CA LYS A 384 9.09 15.07 -12.60
C LYS A 384 8.94 13.65 -13.16
N ASN A 385 9.71 12.69 -12.64
CA ASN A 385 9.65 11.29 -13.04
C ASN A 385 8.81 10.42 -12.08
N ALA A 386 8.14 11.03 -11.10
CA ALA A 386 7.26 10.33 -10.18
C ALA A 386 5.80 10.59 -10.55
N HIS A 387 5.07 9.52 -10.86
CA HIS A 387 3.72 9.60 -11.44
C HIS A 387 2.70 8.90 -10.55
N GLY A 388 1.69 9.64 -10.10
CA GLY A 388 0.55 9.04 -9.40
C GLY A 388 -0.34 8.28 -10.39
N PHE A 389 -0.70 7.06 -10.07
CA PHE A 389 -1.67 6.31 -10.85
C PHE A 389 -3.02 7.04 -10.78
N ARG A 390 -3.63 7.36 -11.93
CA ARG A 390 -4.89 8.12 -11.96
C ARG A 390 -6.01 7.42 -11.18
N ALA A 391 -6.96 8.20 -10.72
CA ALA A 391 -8.18 7.63 -10.17
C ALA A 391 -8.90 6.80 -11.25
N LEU A 392 -9.34 5.61 -10.86
CA LEU A 392 -10.15 4.72 -11.68
C LEU A 392 -11.63 4.99 -11.42
N THR A 393 -12.47 4.83 -12.43
CA THR A 393 -13.92 4.74 -12.23
C THR A 393 -14.26 3.49 -11.42
N GLY A 394 -15.48 3.40 -10.88
CA GLY A 394 -15.91 2.21 -10.15
C GLY A 394 -15.87 0.94 -11.01
N GLU A 395 -16.23 1.05 -12.29
CA GLU A 395 -16.20 -0.07 -13.24
C GLU A 395 -14.76 -0.48 -13.57
N GLU A 396 -13.88 0.46 -13.90
CA GLU A 396 -12.46 0.20 -14.14
C GLU A 396 -11.80 -0.41 -12.89
N SER A 397 -12.10 0.11 -11.71
CA SER A 397 -11.52 -0.39 -10.45
C SER A 397 -11.83 -1.87 -10.23
N VAL A 398 -13.07 -2.28 -10.48
CA VAL A 398 -13.48 -3.68 -10.35
C VAL A 398 -12.84 -4.54 -11.44
N LYS A 399 -12.87 -4.07 -12.69
CA LYS A 399 -12.37 -4.83 -13.85
C LYS A 399 -10.86 -5.02 -13.81
N PHE A 400 -10.12 -3.94 -13.49
CA PHE A 400 -8.66 -3.97 -13.43
C PHE A 400 -8.17 -4.82 -12.26
N ALA A 401 -8.78 -4.66 -11.08
CA ALA A 401 -8.46 -5.50 -9.94
C ALA A 401 -8.74 -6.98 -10.22
N GLN A 402 -9.88 -7.30 -10.86
CA GLN A 402 -10.19 -8.68 -11.21
C GLN A 402 -9.17 -9.27 -12.19
N ALA A 403 -8.81 -8.53 -13.25
CA ALA A 403 -7.84 -8.99 -14.24
C ALA A 403 -6.46 -9.25 -13.60
N PHE A 404 -6.02 -8.37 -12.70
CA PHE A 404 -4.78 -8.56 -11.96
C PHE A 404 -4.86 -9.77 -11.03
N GLN A 405 -5.93 -9.91 -10.25
CA GLN A 405 -6.15 -11.06 -9.37
C GLN A 405 -6.20 -12.39 -10.13
N ASP A 406 -6.77 -12.42 -11.34
CA ASP A 406 -6.78 -13.63 -12.16
C ASP A 406 -5.36 -14.08 -12.54
N VAL A 407 -4.42 -13.16 -12.75
CA VAL A 407 -3.00 -13.48 -12.94
C VAL A 407 -2.38 -14.01 -11.66
N LEU A 408 -2.64 -13.38 -10.51
CA LEU A 408 -2.12 -13.85 -9.21
C LEU A 408 -2.59 -15.27 -8.88
N LEU A 409 -3.85 -15.60 -9.21
CA LEU A 409 -4.42 -16.92 -8.95
C LEU A 409 -3.96 -18.00 -9.93
N GLY A 410 -3.49 -17.61 -11.10
CA GLY A 410 -2.92 -18.49 -12.12
C GLY A 410 -1.40 -18.72 -11.97
N ALA A 411 -0.76 -18.01 -11.04
CA ALA A 411 0.67 -18.00 -10.80
C ALA A 411 1.19 -19.25 -10.06
#